data_1110f60cdedf25c7d8a667a9c3d7abe1
#
_entry.id   1110f60cdedf25c7d8a667a9c3d7abe1
#
_cell.length_a   1.000
_cell.length_b   1.000
_cell.length_c   1.000
_cell.angle_alpha   90.00
_cell.angle_beta   90.00
_cell.angle_gamma   90.00
#
_symmetry.space_group_name_H-M   'P 1'
#
loop_
_entity.id
_entity.type
_entity.pdbx_description
1 polymer ?
#
loop_
_entity_poly.entity_id
_entity_poly.type
_entity_poly.pdbx_seq_one_letter_code
_entity_poly.pdbx_strand_id
1 'polypeptide(L)'
;MIEENKALIRQYLAAFSGKDKPESIVNIYVSDEQLKQHIKLFESAFPRYKLIIEDMIAEGDKVAVRATFQGIHRGEFMGIQPTSKEVTISGMLIYRITNGKIVEFWMSFDNLGLMEQLGVVPKK
;
A
#
# COMPACT_ATOMS: atom_id res chain seq x y z
N MET A 1 -2.32 20.75 11.16
CA MET A 1 -2.25 19.46 11.82
C MET A 1 -3.02 18.40 11.06
N ILE A 2 -4.34 18.35 11.18
CA ILE A 2 -5.12 17.33 10.45
C ILE A 2 -4.97 17.51 8.95
N GLU A 3 -5.13 18.73 8.46
CA GLU A 3 -5.00 18.99 7.02
C GLU A 3 -3.58 18.77 6.51
N GLU A 4 -2.59 19.10 7.32
CA GLU A 4 -1.20 18.84 6.97
C GLU A 4 -0.92 17.35 6.89
N ASN A 5 -1.46 16.57 7.82
CA ASN A 5 -1.29 15.13 7.83
C ASN A 5 -1.96 14.47 6.62
N LYS A 6 -3.17 14.94 6.26
CA LYS A 6 -3.85 14.46 5.06
C LYS A 6 -3.05 14.81 3.80
N ALA A 7 -2.51 16.03 3.75
CA ALA A 7 -1.68 16.45 2.61
C ALA A 7 -0.43 15.58 2.50
N LEU A 8 0.18 15.22 3.63
CA LEU A 8 1.35 14.36 3.63
C LEU A 8 1.03 12.99 3.02
N ILE A 9 -0.11 12.40 3.39
CA ILE A 9 -0.51 11.11 2.85
C ILE A 9 -0.79 11.20 1.35
N ARG A 10 -1.43 12.29 0.89
CA ARG A 10 -1.66 12.49 -0.54
C ARG A 10 -0.34 12.59 -1.30
N GLN A 11 0.63 13.32 -0.76
CA GLN A 11 1.95 13.47 -1.36
C GLN A 11 2.69 12.14 -1.40
N TYR A 12 2.64 11.40 -0.31
CA TYR A 12 3.28 10.09 -0.18
C TYR A 12 2.74 9.13 -1.25
N LEU A 13 1.42 8.99 -1.33
CA LEU A 13 0.82 8.07 -2.30
C LEU A 13 1.00 8.56 -3.74
N ALA A 14 0.99 9.88 -3.97
CA ALA A 14 1.27 10.40 -5.30
C ALA A 14 2.71 10.15 -5.72
N ALA A 15 3.64 10.13 -4.76
CA ALA A 15 5.06 9.92 -5.06
C ALA A 15 5.34 8.48 -5.47
N PHE A 16 4.55 7.51 -4.99
CA PHE A 16 4.91 6.13 -5.25
C PHE A 16 3.83 5.29 -5.96
N SER A 17 2.58 5.71 -5.98
CA SER A 17 1.52 4.92 -6.62
C SER A 17 1.75 4.81 -8.13
N GLY A 18 1.84 3.58 -8.63
CA GLY A 18 2.08 3.35 -10.05
C GLY A 18 3.49 3.67 -10.53
N LYS A 19 4.41 3.86 -9.61
CA LYS A 19 5.80 4.27 -9.90
C LYS A 19 6.77 3.34 -9.18
N ASP A 20 8.05 3.43 -9.55
CA ASP A 20 9.11 2.79 -8.77
C ASP A 20 9.15 3.41 -7.38
N LYS A 21 9.58 2.62 -6.40
CA LYS A 21 9.55 3.03 -4.99
C LYS A 21 10.94 2.92 -4.36
N PRO A 22 11.92 3.73 -4.84
CA PRO A 22 13.27 3.66 -4.30
C PRO A 22 13.31 4.08 -2.84
N GLU A 23 14.27 3.53 -2.09
CA GLU A 23 14.41 3.85 -0.67
C GLU A 23 14.51 5.35 -0.43
N SER A 24 15.17 6.08 -1.31
CA SER A 24 15.33 7.52 -1.15
C SER A 24 13.99 8.25 -1.12
N ILE A 25 13.00 7.78 -1.89
CA ILE A 25 11.66 8.37 -1.89
C ILE A 25 10.87 7.89 -0.67
N VAL A 26 10.92 6.59 -0.38
CA VAL A 26 10.19 6.03 0.76
C VAL A 26 10.67 6.67 2.06
N ASN A 27 11.97 6.87 2.21
CA ASN A 27 12.54 7.46 3.44
C ASN A 27 12.15 8.91 3.67
N ILE A 28 11.72 9.62 2.64
CA ILE A 28 11.20 10.98 2.81
C ILE A 28 9.94 10.97 3.67
N TYR A 29 9.08 9.96 3.49
CA TYR A 29 7.76 9.92 4.10
C TYR A 29 7.61 8.91 5.23
N VAL A 30 8.44 7.86 5.27
CA VAL A 30 8.24 6.72 6.17
C VAL A 30 9.46 6.52 7.04
N SER A 31 9.25 6.43 8.36
CA SER A 31 10.30 6.04 9.29
C SER A 31 10.05 4.66 9.90
N ASP A 32 8.85 4.10 9.72
CA ASP A 32 8.50 2.79 10.25
C ASP A 32 9.13 1.68 9.40
N GLU A 33 9.99 0.86 10.03
CA GLU A 33 10.68 -0.21 9.31
C GLU A 33 9.74 -1.29 8.78
N GLN A 34 8.67 -1.58 9.52
CA GLN A 34 7.70 -2.59 9.08
C GLN A 34 7.01 -2.15 7.79
N LEU A 35 6.65 -0.87 7.70
CA LEU A 35 6.03 -0.36 6.49
C LEU A 35 7.01 -0.38 5.33
N LYS A 36 8.27 -0.03 5.57
CA LYS A 36 9.30 -0.09 4.53
C LYS A 36 9.47 -1.51 3.99
N GLN A 37 9.49 -2.50 4.87
CA GLN A 37 9.59 -3.90 4.46
C GLN A 37 8.36 -4.35 3.67
N HIS A 38 7.19 -3.91 4.11
CA HIS A 38 5.94 -4.22 3.42
C HIS A 38 5.93 -3.65 1.99
N ILE A 39 6.38 -2.41 1.85
CA ILE A 39 6.47 -1.77 0.54
C ILE A 39 7.41 -2.55 -0.38
N LYS A 40 8.58 -2.97 0.13
CA LYS A 40 9.54 -3.75 -0.64
C LYS A 40 8.96 -5.10 -1.09
N LEU A 41 8.27 -5.77 -0.17
CA LEU A 41 7.68 -7.08 -0.47
C LEU A 41 6.65 -6.97 -1.59
N PHE A 42 5.74 -5.99 -1.48
CA PHE A 42 4.68 -5.84 -2.47
C PHE A 42 5.22 -5.29 -3.80
N GLU A 43 6.20 -4.40 -3.75
CA GLU A 43 6.80 -3.88 -4.98
C GLU A 43 7.56 -4.98 -5.73
N SER A 44 8.20 -5.90 -5.00
CA SER A 44 8.88 -7.04 -5.61
C SER A 44 7.91 -7.97 -6.32
N ALA A 45 6.74 -8.20 -5.73
CA ALA A 45 5.73 -9.09 -6.28
C ALA A 45 4.86 -8.41 -7.33
N PHE A 46 4.56 -7.13 -7.14
CA PHE A 46 3.69 -6.34 -8.02
C PHE A 46 4.40 -5.02 -8.37
N PRO A 47 5.39 -5.07 -9.28
CA PRO A 47 6.18 -3.85 -9.59
C PRO A 47 5.29 -2.69 -10.02
N ARG A 48 5.57 -1.51 -9.47
CA ARG A 48 4.85 -0.28 -9.76
C ARG A 48 3.36 -0.37 -9.44
N TYR A 49 3.03 -1.11 -8.38
CA TYR A 49 1.63 -1.22 -7.97
C TYR A 49 1.07 0.15 -7.60
N LYS A 50 -0.25 0.27 -7.71
CA LYS A 50 -0.97 1.50 -7.39
C LYS A 50 -1.74 1.34 -6.10
N LEU A 51 -1.76 2.40 -5.31
CA LEU A 51 -2.69 2.56 -4.20
C LEU A 51 -3.50 3.81 -4.49
N ILE A 52 -4.77 3.62 -4.81
CA ILE A 52 -5.66 4.70 -5.21
C ILE A 52 -6.50 5.09 -4.01
N ILE A 53 -6.44 6.37 -3.63
CA ILE A 53 -7.23 6.89 -2.52
C ILE A 53 -8.68 7.02 -2.98
N GLU A 54 -9.58 6.26 -2.35
CA GLU A 54 -11.02 6.37 -2.62
C GLU A 54 -11.66 7.34 -1.63
N ASP A 55 -11.16 7.37 -0.39
CA ASP A 55 -11.71 8.18 0.66
C ASP A 55 -10.64 8.39 1.73
N MET A 56 -10.69 9.51 2.45
CA MET A 56 -9.70 9.82 3.47
C MET A 56 -10.34 10.63 4.59
N ILE A 57 -10.14 10.19 5.82
CA ILE A 57 -10.53 10.94 7.01
C ILE A 57 -9.34 11.00 7.96
N ALA A 58 -9.35 11.99 8.85
CA ALA A 58 -8.25 12.14 9.80
C ALA A 58 -8.74 12.68 11.12
N GLU A 59 -8.09 12.23 12.19
CA GLU A 59 -8.34 12.72 13.54
C GLU A 59 -7.06 12.58 14.34
N GLY A 60 -6.70 13.62 15.10
CA GLY A 60 -5.47 13.61 15.88
C GLY A 60 -4.26 13.45 14.97
N ASP A 61 -3.40 12.48 15.30
CA ASP A 61 -2.20 12.19 14.52
C ASP A 61 -2.38 11.05 13.51
N LYS A 62 -3.64 10.63 13.28
CA LYS A 62 -3.94 9.50 12.40
C LYS A 62 -4.71 9.92 11.17
N VAL A 63 -4.40 9.26 10.06
CA VAL A 63 -5.13 9.43 8.79
C VAL A 63 -5.60 8.05 8.34
N ALA A 64 -6.91 7.92 8.12
CA ALA A 64 -7.48 6.67 7.61
C ALA A 64 -7.79 6.84 6.13
N VAL A 65 -7.43 5.84 5.35
CA VAL A 65 -7.59 5.85 3.89
C VAL A 65 -8.33 4.58 3.48
N ARG A 66 -9.39 4.75 2.71
CA ARG A 66 -10.01 3.64 1.99
C ARG A 66 -9.37 3.65 0.61
N ALA A 67 -8.76 2.54 0.23
CA ALA A 67 -7.91 2.51 -0.96
C ALA A 67 -8.17 1.29 -1.83
N THR A 68 -7.81 1.42 -3.10
CA THR A 68 -7.81 0.34 -4.07
C THR A 68 -6.37 0.03 -4.43
N PHE A 69 -5.99 -1.24 -4.30
CA PHE A 69 -4.69 -1.74 -4.73
C PHE A 69 -4.84 -2.36 -6.12
N GLN A 70 -3.97 -1.95 -7.04
CA GLN A 70 -3.92 -2.53 -8.40
C GLN A 70 -2.49 -2.88 -8.73
N GLY A 71 -2.26 -4.07 -9.23
CA GLY A 71 -0.93 -4.48 -9.64
C GLY A 71 -0.96 -5.69 -10.54
N ILE A 72 0.17 -5.97 -11.19
CA ILE A 72 0.34 -7.15 -12.03
C ILE A 72 1.35 -8.06 -11.33
N HIS A 73 0.98 -9.32 -11.15
CA HIS A 73 1.81 -10.29 -10.43
C HIS A 73 2.98 -10.75 -11.31
N ARG A 74 4.14 -10.11 -11.11
CA ARG A 74 5.33 -10.38 -11.92
C ARG A 74 6.50 -10.93 -11.11
N GLY A 75 6.40 -10.96 -9.78
CA GLY A 75 7.41 -11.53 -8.90
C GLY A 75 6.76 -12.53 -7.94
N GLU A 76 7.57 -13.39 -7.34
CA GLU A 76 7.05 -14.35 -6.38
C GLU A 76 6.38 -13.64 -5.21
N PHE A 77 5.21 -14.13 -4.79
CA PHE A 77 4.46 -13.58 -3.69
C PHE A 77 4.05 -14.70 -2.74
N MET A 78 4.62 -14.73 -1.54
CA MET A 78 4.32 -15.73 -0.50
C MET A 78 4.35 -17.15 -1.04
N GLY A 79 5.39 -17.45 -1.83
CA GLY A 79 5.56 -18.78 -2.43
C GLY A 79 4.81 -19.02 -3.72
N ILE A 80 4.03 -18.04 -4.17
CA ILE A 80 3.26 -18.14 -5.42
C ILE A 80 4.12 -17.61 -6.55
N GLN A 81 4.37 -18.42 -7.56
CA GLN A 81 5.16 -18.01 -8.71
C GLN A 81 4.40 -16.97 -9.54
N PRO A 82 5.12 -16.09 -10.27
CA PRO A 82 4.47 -15.04 -11.05
C PRO A 82 3.41 -15.59 -12.00
N THR A 83 2.20 -15.03 -11.93
CA THR A 83 1.07 -15.44 -12.77
C THR A 83 0.84 -14.49 -13.92
N SER A 84 1.46 -13.32 -13.91
CA SER A 84 1.21 -12.22 -14.86
C SER A 84 -0.23 -11.72 -14.86
N LYS A 85 -1.00 -12.08 -13.85
CA LYS A 85 -2.38 -11.63 -13.71
C LYS A 85 -2.46 -10.26 -13.08
N GLU A 86 -3.40 -9.45 -13.54
CA GLU A 86 -3.70 -8.18 -12.92
C GLU A 86 -4.66 -8.43 -11.75
N VAL A 87 -4.40 -7.77 -10.62
CA VAL A 87 -5.26 -7.87 -9.45
C VAL A 87 -5.74 -6.48 -9.05
N THR A 88 -6.96 -6.42 -8.56
CA THR A 88 -7.57 -5.21 -8.03
C THR A 88 -8.32 -5.61 -6.77
N ILE A 89 -7.89 -5.07 -5.63
CA ILE A 89 -8.54 -5.36 -4.36
C ILE A 89 -8.73 -4.07 -3.59
N SER A 90 -9.72 -4.05 -2.69
CA SER A 90 -9.98 -2.89 -1.85
C SER A 90 -9.51 -3.17 -0.44
N GLY A 91 -9.24 -2.10 0.29
CA GLY A 91 -8.84 -2.21 1.68
C GLY A 91 -8.79 -0.87 2.37
N MET A 92 -8.33 -0.90 3.61
CA MET A 92 -8.23 0.28 4.43
C MET A 92 -6.88 0.31 5.11
N LEU A 93 -6.35 1.54 5.26
CA LEU A 93 -5.10 1.76 5.96
C LEU A 93 -5.31 2.90 6.94
N ILE A 94 -4.61 2.81 8.07
CA ILE A 94 -4.52 3.93 9.00
C ILE A 94 -3.04 4.19 9.20
N TYR A 95 -2.65 5.45 9.07
CA TYR A 95 -1.27 5.89 9.27
C TYR A 95 -1.21 6.81 10.48
N ARG A 96 -0.22 6.60 11.35
CA ARG A 96 0.10 7.57 12.41
C ARG A 96 1.26 8.42 11.92
N ILE A 97 1.14 9.73 12.07
CA ILE A 97 2.14 10.67 11.58
C ILE A 97 2.71 11.46 12.75
N THR A 98 4.04 11.54 12.81
CA THR A 98 4.75 12.33 13.82
C THR A 98 5.90 13.04 13.13
N ASN A 99 6.01 14.35 13.34
CA ASN A 99 7.09 15.16 12.78
C ASN A 99 7.24 15.00 11.26
N GLY A 100 6.10 14.97 10.57
CA GLY A 100 6.10 14.90 9.10
C GLY A 100 6.48 13.56 8.53
N LYS A 101 6.42 12.49 9.33
CA LYS A 101 6.74 11.14 8.85
C LYS A 101 5.73 10.14 9.36
N ILE A 102 5.51 9.09 8.57
CA ILE A 102 4.67 7.96 8.96
C ILE A 102 5.49 7.08 9.90
N VAL A 103 5.02 6.96 11.13
CA VAL A 103 5.75 6.22 12.18
C VAL A 103 5.08 4.90 12.53
N GLU A 104 3.85 4.71 12.11
CA GLU A 104 3.09 3.48 12.40
C GLU A 104 1.97 3.35 11.38
N PHE A 105 1.57 2.11 11.08
CA PHE A 105 0.46 1.89 10.17
C PHE A 105 -0.31 0.64 10.55
N TRP A 106 -1.56 0.61 10.14
CA TRP A 106 -2.44 -0.56 10.23
C TRP A 106 -3.10 -0.72 8.87
N MET A 107 -3.34 -1.95 8.45
CA MET A 107 -3.99 -2.18 7.16
C MET A 107 -4.83 -3.44 7.19
N SER A 108 -5.87 -3.44 6.37
CA SER A 108 -6.73 -4.59 6.15
C SER A 108 -7.17 -4.56 4.70
N PHE A 109 -6.74 -5.55 3.93
CA PHE A 109 -7.11 -5.67 2.52
C PHE A 109 -7.81 -7.00 2.28
N ASP A 110 -8.49 -7.11 1.16
CA ASP A 110 -9.22 -8.31 0.75
C ASP A 110 -8.22 -9.36 0.26
N ASN A 111 -7.57 -10.04 1.21
CA ASN A 111 -6.55 -11.04 0.90
C ASN A 111 -7.16 -12.27 0.21
N LEU A 112 -8.38 -12.64 0.57
CA LEU A 112 -9.06 -13.75 -0.10
C LEU A 112 -9.32 -13.40 -1.56
N GLY A 113 -9.80 -12.20 -1.84
CA GLY A 113 -10.00 -11.74 -3.21
C GLY A 113 -8.70 -11.73 -3.99
N LEU A 114 -7.59 -11.35 -3.36
CA LEU A 114 -6.28 -11.39 -3.99
C LEU A 114 -5.92 -12.81 -4.41
N MET A 115 -6.07 -13.75 -3.49
CA MET A 115 -5.74 -15.17 -3.78
C MET A 115 -6.64 -15.75 -4.86
N GLU A 116 -7.93 -15.39 -4.84
CA GLU A 116 -8.87 -15.82 -5.88
C GLU A 116 -8.47 -15.29 -7.25
N GLN A 117 -8.08 -14.02 -7.32
CA GLN A 117 -7.67 -13.39 -8.58
C GLN A 117 -6.38 -14.01 -9.11
N LEU A 118 -5.49 -14.43 -8.22
CA LEU A 118 -4.26 -15.13 -8.61
C LEU A 118 -4.52 -16.59 -9.00
N GLY A 119 -5.70 -17.12 -8.69
CA GLY A 119 -6.07 -18.47 -9.08
C GLY A 119 -5.54 -19.54 -8.15
N VAL A 120 -5.16 -19.17 -6.90
CA VAL A 120 -4.58 -20.12 -5.96
C VAL A 120 -5.57 -20.61 -4.90
N VAL A 121 -6.77 -20.03 -4.85
CA VAL A 121 -7.83 -20.48 -3.96
C VAL A 121 -8.86 -21.24 -4.78
N PRO A 122 -9.16 -22.49 -4.41
CA PRO A 122 -10.17 -23.25 -5.15
C PRO A 122 -11.53 -22.56 -5.09
N LYS A 123 -12.20 -22.49 -6.22
CA LYS A 123 -13.57 -22.00 -6.27
C LYS A 123 -14.52 -23.15 -5.98
N LYS A 124 -15.57 -22.86 -5.23
CA LYS A 124 -16.58 -23.84 -4.92
C LYS A 124 -17.77 -23.73 -5.87
#